data_3e366e4e1c0273f85295b1f5a652a4cf
#
_entry.id   3e366e4e1c0273f85295b1f5a652a4cf
#
_cell.length_a   1.000
_cell.length_b   1.000
_cell.length_c   1.000
_cell.angle_alpha   90.00
_cell.angle_beta   90.00
_cell.angle_gamma   90.00
#
_symmetry.space_group_name_H-M   'P 1'
#
loop_
_entity.id
_entity.type
_entity.pdbx_description
1 polymer ?
#
loop_
_entity_poly.entity_id
_entity_poly.type
_entity_poly.pdbx_seq_one_letter_code
_entity_poly.pdbx_strand_id
1 'polypeptide(L)'
;KDAKRTDTIILANFDPITKEAKLISIPRDTRVKIGGKSQKINAAYPIGGEKLVKQLVGNILGVKVDYVVKVDYEGFRGIIDAIGGIDMYIEQDMNYDDPGQDLHIHFNKGETVHLDGKKAEEFFRWRKNNDGTGLANGDVDRIKNQQKFINAVIDKVLSVSTITKIDSIAEILNK
;
A
#
# COMPACT_ATOMS: atom_id res chain seq x y z
N LYS A 1 21.04 -11.62 -1.31
CA LYS A 1 19.78 -10.94 -1.76
C LYS A 1 19.64 -9.72 -0.90
N ASP A 2 19.87 -8.54 -1.46
CA ASP A 2 19.64 -7.28 -0.73
C ASP A 2 18.15 -7.18 -0.42
N ALA A 3 17.82 -7.22 0.86
CA ALA A 3 16.44 -7.01 1.28
C ALA A 3 16.05 -5.57 0.93
N LYS A 4 15.15 -5.42 -0.03
CA LYS A 4 14.69 -4.10 -0.48
C LYS A 4 14.05 -3.34 0.70
N ARG A 5 14.33 -2.04 0.79
CA ARG A 5 13.69 -1.13 1.74
C ARG A 5 12.17 -1.10 1.47
N THR A 6 11.40 -0.85 2.52
CA THR A 6 9.95 -0.68 2.39
C THR A 6 9.62 0.73 1.91
N ASP A 7 8.82 0.84 0.85
CA ASP A 7 8.40 2.14 0.29
C ASP A 7 7.12 2.67 0.92
N THR A 8 6.22 1.77 1.33
CA THR A 8 4.96 2.10 1.99
C THR A 8 4.84 1.28 3.27
N ILE A 9 4.49 1.94 4.39
CA ILE A 9 4.27 1.31 5.68
C ILE A 9 2.91 1.77 6.19
N ILE A 10 1.99 0.85 6.36
CA ILE A 10 0.63 1.12 6.82
C ILE A 10 0.34 0.23 8.02
N LEU A 11 -0.10 0.84 9.13
CA LEU A 11 -0.75 0.12 10.22
C LEU A 11 -2.25 0.08 9.96
N ALA A 12 -2.82 -1.12 9.95
CA ALA A 12 -4.25 -1.34 9.90
C ALA A 12 -4.73 -1.90 11.24
N ASN A 13 -5.76 -1.30 11.79
CA ASN A 13 -6.52 -1.85 12.91
C ASN A 13 -7.90 -2.25 12.38
N PHE A 14 -8.28 -3.50 12.57
CA PHE A 14 -9.57 -4.03 12.16
C PHE A 14 -10.38 -4.45 13.37
N ASP A 15 -11.61 -3.94 13.49
CA ASP A 15 -12.57 -4.38 14.48
C ASP A 15 -13.52 -5.41 13.85
N PRO A 16 -13.46 -6.68 14.27
CA PRO A 16 -14.28 -7.74 13.67
C PRO A 16 -15.77 -7.62 14.06
N ILE A 17 -16.13 -6.86 15.09
CA ILE A 17 -17.51 -6.67 15.54
C ILE A 17 -18.19 -5.61 14.70
N THR A 18 -17.58 -4.43 14.60
CA THR A 18 -18.11 -3.30 13.80
C THR A 18 -17.80 -3.44 12.33
N LYS A 19 -16.85 -4.33 11.95
CA LYS A 19 -16.29 -4.48 10.61
C LYS A 19 -15.63 -3.20 10.08
N GLU A 20 -15.17 -2.36 10.97
CA GLU A 20 -14.46 -1.13 10.64
C GLU A 20 -12.95 -1.36 10.59
N ALA A 21 -12.29 -0.74 9.62
CA ALA A 21 -10.84 -0.68 9.54
C ALA A 21 -10.36 0.77 9.71
N LYS A 22 -9.32 0.95 10.54
CA LYS A 22 -8.63 2.23 10.70
C LYS A 22 -7.21 2.10 10.19
N LEU A 23 -6.79 3.01 9.31
CA LEU A 23 -5.50 2.99 8.66
C LEU A 23 -4.64 4.17 9.12
N ILE A 24 -3.39 3.88 9.42
CA ILE A 24 -2.37 4.89 9.73
C ILE A 24 -1.18 4.65 8.80
N SER A 25 -0.90 5.59 7.91
CA SER A 25 0.30 5.57 7.08
C SER A 25 1.49 6.13 7.86
N ILE A 26 2.59 5.39 7.86
CA ILE A 26 3.84 5.80 8.49
C ILE A 26 4.80 6.20 7.37
N PRO A 27 5.21 7.48 7.28
CA PRO A 27 6.17 7.91 6.27
C PRO A 27 7.45 7.09 6.34
N ARG A 28 7.91 6.58 5.21
CA ARG A 28 9.11 5.72 5.12
C ARG A 28 10.39 6.37 5.68
N ASP A 29 10.41 7.70 5.70
CA ASP A 29 11.53 8.51 6.18
C ASP A 29 11.41 8.88 7.67
N THR A 30 10.37 8.35 8.37
CA THR A 30 10.21 8.54 9.81
C THR A 30 11.49 8.14 10.54
N ARG A 31 11.99 9.07 11.37
CA ARG A 31 13.24 8.86 12.11
C ARG A 31 13.01 7.94 13.30
N VAL A 32 13.80 6.89 13.39
CA VAL A 32 13.78 5.88 14.46
C VAL A 32 15.19 5.60 14.96
N LYS A 33 15.31 5.02 16.16
CA LYS A 33 16.58 4.50 16.68
C LYS A 33 16.68 2.99 16.43
N ILE A 34 17.70 2.57 15.69
CA ILE A 34 18.02 1.16 15.44
C ILE A 34 19.46 0.92 15.90
N GLY A 35 19.66 0.01 16.87
CA GLY A 35 21.00 -0.24 17.42
C GLY A 35 21.68 1.02 17.98
N GLY A 36 20.92 1.92 18.59
CA GLY A 36 21.42 3.20 19.15
C GLY A 36 21.66 4.30 18.11
N LYS A 37 21.59 4.01 16.82
CA LYS A 37 21.81 4.98 15.72
C LYS A 37 20.49 5.49 15.17
N SER A 38 20.45 6.78 14.80
CA SER A 38 19.29 7.38 14.11
C SER A 38 19.25 6.92 12.66
N GLN A 39 18.12 6.32 12.24
CA GLN A 39 17.90 5.80 10.90
C GLN A 39 16.46 6.09 10.44
N LYS A 40 16.18 5.88 9.15
CA LYS A 40 14.83 5.92 8.60
C LYS A 40 14.13 4.57 8.88
N ILE A 41 12.84 4.59 9.16
CA ILE A 41 12.06 3.36 9.47
C ILE A 41 12.06 2.35 8.31
N ASN A 42 12.19 2.80 7.06
CA ASN A 42 12.27 1.92 5.89
C ASN A 42 13.49 0.98 5.89
N ALA A 43 14.51 1.26 6.73
CA ALA A 43 15.64 0.39 6.95
C ALA A 43 15.36 -0.75 7.97
N ALA A 44 14.23 -0.70 8.66
CA ALA A 44 13.94 -1.66 9.74
C ALA A 44 13.83 -3.10 9.22
N TYR A 45 13.10 -3.29 8.12
CA TYR A 45 12.89 -4.65 7.58
C TYR A 45 14.20 -5.31 7.10
N PRO A 46 15.06 -4.66 6.30
CA PRO A 46 16.37 -5.22 5.94
C PRO A 46 17.27 -5.55 7.13
N ILE A 47 17.20 -4.77 8.22
CA ILE A 47 18.08 -4.90 9.38
C ILE A 47 17.61 -5.99 10.37
N GLY A 48 16.32 -6.02 10.68
CA GLY A 48 15.79 -6.87 11.76
C GLY A 48 14.46 -7.56 11.43
N GLY A 49 14.07 -7.56 10.13
CA GLY A 49 12.88 -8.25 9.65
C GLY A 49 11.59 -7.75 10.29
N GLU A 50 10.59 -8.61 10.32
CA GLU A 50 9.26 -8.32 10.87
C GLU A 50 9.30 -7.93 12.35
N LYS A 51 10.15 -8.59 13.14
CA LYS A 51 10.26 -8.33 14.58
C LYS A 51 10.64 -6.89 14.87
N LEU A 52 11.61 -6.36 14.13
CA LEU A 52 12.05 -4.97 14.31
C LEU A 52 10.99 -3.98 13.82
N VAL A 53 10.32 -4.27 12.70
CA VAL A 53 9.21 -3.45 12.19
C VAL A 53 8.08 -3.38 13.22
N LYS A 54 7.63 -4.52 13.75
CA LYS A 54 6.61 -4.57 14.82
C LYS A 54 6.99 -3.70 16.01
N GLN A 55 8.20 -3.87 16.51
CA GLN A 55 8.69 -3.12 17.66
C GLN A 55 8.69 -1.60 17.40
N LEU A 56 9.22 -1.16 16.26
CA LEU A 56 9.34 0.26 15.94
C LEU A 56 7.98 0.90 15.71
N VAL A 57 7.10 0.26 14.96
CA VAL A 57 5.72 0.75 14.72
C VAL A 57 4.94 0.79 16.02
N GLY A 58 5.01 -0.26 16.83
CA GLY A 58 4.38 -0.30 18.13
C GLY A 58 4.86 0.81 19.07
N ASN A 59 6.18 1.09 19.10
CA ASN A 59 6.76 2.15 19.91
C ASN A 59 6.32 3.56 19.46
N ILE A 60 6.24 3.80 18.13
CA ILE A 60 5.82 5.10 17.59
C ILE A 60 4.37 5.40 17.95
N LEU A 61 3.50 4.40 17.84
CA LEU A 61 2.05 4.60 17.95
C LEU A 61 1.47 4.21 19.32
N GLY A 62 2.30 3.64 20.21
CA GLY A 62 1.85 3.20 21.54
C GLY A 62 0.88 2.01 21.48
N VAL A 63 0.98 1.17 20.46
CA VAL A 63 0.08 0.03 20.24
C VAL A 63 0.84 -1.28 20.09
N LYS A 64 0.16 -2.39 20.39
CA LYS A 64 0.66 -3.73 20.05
C LYS A 64 0.37 -4.01 18.59
N VAL A 65 1.38 -4.46 17.84
CA VAL A 65 1.23 -4.94 16.46
C VAL A 65 1.20 -6.46 16.48
N ASP A 66 0.10 -7.07 16.08
CA ASP A 66 -0.07 -8.53 16.15
C ASP A 66 0.57 -9.23 14.95
N TYR A 67 0.38 -8.69 13.75
CA TYR A 67 0.84 -9.29 12.49
C TYR A 67 1.63 -8.28 11.65
N VAL A 68 2.52 -8.79 10.80
CA VAL A 68 3.15 -8.02 9.71
C VAL A 68 2.90 -8.78 8.42
N VAL A 69 2.41 -8.08 7.44
CA VAL A 69 2.26 -8.59 6.08
C VAL A 69 3.19 -7.78 5.18
N LYS A 70 4.07 -8.46 4.47
CA LYS A 70 4.92 -7.87 3.46
C LYS A 70 4.40 -8.29 2.09
N VAL A 71 4.09 -7.30 1.27
CA VAL A 71 3.57 -7.51 -0.08
C VAL A 71 4.54 -6.86 -1.07
N ASP A 72 4.98 -7.61 -2.07
CA ASP A 72 5.64 -7.06 -3.24
C ASP A 72 4.61 -6.76 -4.34
N TYR A 73 5.06 -6.22 -5.48
CA TYR A 73 4.13 -5.84 -6.55
C TYR A 73 3.41 -7.04 -7.18
N GLU A 74 4.06 -8.20 -7.24
CA GLU A 74 3.42 -9.42 -7.77
C GLU A 74 2.29 -9.89 -6.84
N GLY A 75 2.58 -10.01 -5.55
CA GLY A 75 1.57 -10.33 -4.54
C GLY A 75 0.45 -9.30 -4.47
N PHE A 76 0.79 -8.00 -4.59
CA PHE A 76 -0.20 -6.92 -4.64
C PHE A 76 -1.17 -7.09 -5.82
N ARG A 77 -0.65 -7.30 -7.03
CA ARG A 77 -1.48 -7.58 -8.22
C ARG A 77 -2.38 -8.79 -8.00
N GLY A 78 -1.78 -9.89 -7.51
CA GLY A 78 -2.52 -11.12 -7.24
C GLY A 78 -3.66 -10.96 -6.25
N ILE A 79 -3.48 -10.18 -5.18
CA ILE A 79 -4.54 -9.88 -4.20
C ILE A 79 -5.69 -9.11 -4.89
N ILE A 80 -5.37 -8.08 -5.66
CA ILE A 80 -6.40 -7.28 -6.34
C ILE A 80 -7.17 -8.11 -7.36
N ASP A 81 -6.50 -8.95 -8.14
CA ASP A 81 -7.15 -9.85 -9.10
C ASP A 81 -8.04 -10.88 -8.38
N ALA A 82 -7.58 -11.44 -7.26
CA ALA A 82 -8.34 -12.41 -6.47
C ALA A 82 -9.66 -11.85 -5.93
N ILE A 83 -9.67 -10.56 -5.51
CA ILE A 83 -10.90 -9.89 -5.06
C ILE A 83 -11.78 -9.41 -6.22
N GLY A 84 -11.32 -9.56 -7.47
CA GLY A 84 -12.04 -9.17 -8.68
C GLY A 84 -11.92 -7.69 -9.00
N GLY A 85 -10.78 -7.07 -8.67
CA GLY A 85 -10.51 -5.66 -8.93
C GLY A 85 -11.29 -4.69 -8.04
N ILE A 86 -11.01 -3.41 -8.18
CA ILE A 86 -11.70 -2.32 -7.48
C ILE A 86 -12.02 -1.18 -8.45
N ASP A 87 -13.10 -0.47 -8.18
CA ASP A 87 -13.47 0.72 -8.95
C ASP A 87 -12.97 1.96 -8.24
N MET A 88 -12.19 2.79 -8.94
CA MET A 88 -11.62 4.03 -8.41
C MET A 88 -11.98 5.22 -9.26
N TYR A 89 -12.45 6.29 -8.61
CA TYR A 89 -12.64 7.58 -9.27
C TYR A 89 -11.29 8.30 -9.40
N ILE A 90 -10.98 8.76 -10.62
CA ILE A 90 -9.73 9.44 -10.96
C ILE A 90 -9.90 10.95 -10.77
N GLU A 91 -9.27 11.51 -9.74
CA GLU A 91 -9.42 12.92 -9.36
C GLU A 91 -8.57 13.87 -10.21
N GLN A 92 -7.57 13.36 -10.91
CA GLN A 92 -6.66 14.14 -11.76
C GLN A 92 -6.03 13.27 -12.85
N ASP A 93 -5.56 13.90 -13.94
CA ASP A 93 -4.87 13.18 -15.00
C ASP A 93 -3.56 12.57 -14.49
N MET A 94 -3.36 11.30 -14.81
CA MET A 94 -2.16 10.55 -14.47
C MET A 94 -1.52 10.05 -15.75
N ASN A 95 -0.40 10.69 -16.18
CA ASN A 95 0.34 10.37 -17.40
C ASN A 95 1.82 10.21 -17.07
N TYR A 96 2.26 8.97 -16.87
CA TYR A 96 3.64 8.68 -16.52
C TYR A 96 4.11 7.41 -17.21
N ASP A 97 5.25 7.52 -17.90
CA ASP A 97 5.94 6.42 -18.55
C ASP A 97 7.36 6.28 -18.01
N ASP A 98 7.71 5.08 -17.59
CA ASP A 98 9.07 4.66 -17.23
C ASP A 98 9.40 3.32 -17.90
N PRO A 99 9.95 3.34 -19.12
CA PRO A 99 10.29 2.12 -19.83
C PRO A 99 11.31 1.24 -19.10
N GLY A 100 12.15 1.85 -18.25
CA GLY A 100 13.14 1.11 -17.44
C GLY A 100 12.53 0.22 -16.38
N GLN A 101 11.29 0.51 -15.97
CA GLN A 101 10.53 -0.26 -15.00
C GLN A 101 9.30 -0.96 -15.60
N ASP A 102 9.12 -0.90 -16.91
CA ASP A 102 7.91 -1.35 -17.62
C ASP A 102 6.63 -0.81 -16.95
N LEU A 103 6.65 0.51 -16.66
CA LEU A 103 5.56 1.19 -15.96
C LEU A 103 4.94 2.23 -16.88
N HIS A 104 3.66 2.03 -17.20
CA HIS A 104 2.87 2.88 -18.08
C HIS A 104 1.56 3.26 -17.39
N ILE A 105 1.43 4.50 -16.94
CA ILE A 105 0.29 4.98 -16.15
C ILE A 105 -0.49 6.00 -16.97
N HIS A 106 -1.71 5.66 -17.36
CA HIS A 106 -2.59 6.50 -18.15
C HIS A 106 -4.02 6.43 -17.61
N PHE A 107 -4.41 7.42 -16.82
CA PHE A 107 -5.78 7.57 -16.31
C PHE A 107 -6.24 9.01 -16.52
N ASN A 108 -7.48 9.19 -16.98
CA ASN A 108 -8.06 10.50 -17.22
C ASN A 108 -8.88 10.97 -16.02
N LYS A 109 -8.74 12.23 -15.68
CA LYS A 109 -9.56 12.89 -14.66
C LYS A 109 -11.05 12.78 -14.96
N GLY A 110 -11.84 12.50 -13.92
CA GLY A 110 -13.31 12.46 -14.00
C GLY A 110 -13.88 11.09 -14.35
N GLU A 111 -13.04 10.11 -14.66
CA GLU A 111 -13.47 8.74 -14.94
C GLU A 111 -13.50 7.88 -13.69
N THR A 112 -14.43 6.93 -13.63
CA THR A 112 -14.36 5.80 -12.72
C THR A 112 -13.79 4.61 -13.48
N VAL A 113 -12.64 4.14 -13.06
CA VAL A 113 -11.90 3.06 -13.73
C VAL A 113 -11.92 1.81 -12.89
N HIS A 114 -12.24 0.68 -13.51
CA HIS A 114 -12.05 -0.62 -12.90
C HIS A 114 -10.56 -0.99 -12.95
N LEU A 115 -9.95 -1.11 -11.78
CA LEU A 115 -8.55 -1.44 -11.61
C LEU A 115 -8.40 -2.95 -11.35
N ASP A 116 -7.88 -3.69 -12.33
CA ASP A 116 -7.29 -5.01 -12.12
C ASP A 116 -5.95 -4.88 -11.39
N GLY A 117 -5.26 -5.99 -11.15
CA GLY A 117 -3.99 -5.98 -10.43
C GLY A 117 -2.93 -5.08 -11.06
N LYS A 118 -2.81 -5.06 -12.40
CA LYS A 118 -1.85 -4.22 -13.11
C LYS A 118 -2.19 -2.74 -12.99
N LYS A 119 -3.40 -2.37 -13.32
CA LYS A 119 -3.87 -0.97 -13.21
C LYS A 119 -3.86 -0.47 -11.78
N ALA A 120 -4.12 -1.34 -10.81
CA ALA A 120 -4.03 -1.01 -9.39
C ALA A 120 -2.59 -0.69 -8.98
N GLU A 121 -1.59 -1.46 -9.46
CA GLU A 121 -0.18 -1.14 -9.24
C GLU A 121 0.18 0.20 -9.88
N GLU A 122 -0.21 0.45 -11.12
CA GLU A 122 0.00 1.71 -11.83
C GLU A 122 -0.57 2.89 -11.03
N PHE A 123 -1.84 2.82 -10.62
CA PHE A 123 -2.49 3.84 -9.79
C PHE A 123 -1.76 4.06 -8.45
N PHE A 124 -1.41 3.01 -7.75
CA PHE A 124 -0.77 3.06 -6.43
C PHE A 124 0.66 3.63 -6.48
N ARG A 125 1.38 3.40 -7.60
CA ARG A 125 2.75 3.88 -7.82
C ARG A 125 2.81 5.31 -8.32
N TRP A 126 1.74 5.82 -8.89
CA TRP A 126 1.76 7.15 -9.49
C TRP A 126 2.08 8.25 -8.45
N ARG A 127 2.91 9.20 -8.85
CA ARG A 127 3.35 10.33 -8.03
C ARG A 127 3.28 11.65 -8.77
N LYS A 128 3.60 11.64 -10.06
CA LYS A 128 3.65 12.79 -10.95
C LYS A 128 3.64 12.33 -12.40
N ASN A 129 3.31 13.24 -13.27
CA ASN A 129 3.38 13.07 -14.72
C ASN A 129 4.81 13.27 -15.24
N ASN A 130 5.10 12.84 -16.47
CA ASN A 130 6.39 13.06 -17.10
C ASN A 130 6.74 14.54 -17.31
N ASP A 131 5.76 15.42 -17.45
CA ASP A 131 5.92 16.88 -17.53
C ASP A 131 6.20 17.55 -16.16
N GLY A 132 6.24 16.78 -15.10
CA GLY A 132 6.48 17.26 -13.75
C GLY A 132 5.24 17.71 -12.99
N THR A 133 4.07 17.81 -13.65
CA THR A 133 2.79 18.06 -12.99
C THR A 133 2.37 16.85 -12.15
N GLY A 134 1.41 17.00 -11.24
CA GLY A 134 0.91 15.89 -10.43
C GLY A 134 0.40 16.34 -9.08
N LEU A 135 0.78 15.60 -8.04
CA LEU A 135 0.30 15.85 -6.69
C LEU A 135 0.82 17.18 -6.13
N ALA A 136 -0.09 18.11 -5.86
CA ALA A 136 0.23 19.48 -5.45
C ALA A 136 1.07 19.54 -4.17
N ASN A 137 0.78 18.65 -3.20
CA ASN A 137 1.50 18.55 -1.93
C ASN A 137 2.43 17.32 -1.90
N GLY A 138 2.84 16.80 -3.05
CA GLY A 138 3.80 15.71 -3.19
C GLY A 138 3.45 14.46 -2.38
N ASP A 139 4.26 14.13 -1.39
CA ASP A 139 4.11 12.90 -0.57
C ASP A 139 2.81 12.86 0.24
N VAL A 140 2.29 14.00 0.69
CA VAL A 140 1.05 14.05 1.49
C VAL A 140 -0.15 13.60 0.64
N ASP A 141 -0.26 14.11 -0.58
CA ASP A 141 -1.38 13.72 -1.48
C ASP A 141 -1.21 12.28 -1.96
N ARG A 142 0.03 11.81 -2.16
CA ARG A 142 0.29 10.39 -2.45
C ARG A 142 -0.23 9.50 -1.32
N ILE A 143 0.07 9.83 -0.07
CA ILE A 143 -0.41 9.08 1.10
C ILE A 143 -1.94 9.05 1.13
N LYS A 144 -2.61 10.17 0.86
CA LYS A 144 -4.08 10.23 0.79
C LYS A 144 -4.64 9.32 -0.31
N ASN A 145 -4.05 9.35 -1.51
CA ASN A 145 -4.47 8.48 -2.62
C ASN A 145 -4.28 7.00 -2.28
N GLN A 146 -3.14 6.65 -1.66
CA GLN A 146 -2.89 5.30 -1.20
C GLN A 146 -3.87 4.86 -0.11
N GLN A 147 -4.23 5.76 0.83
CA GLN A 147 -5.24 5.46 1.86
C GLN A 147 -6.62 5.24 1.26
N LYS A 148 -7.05 6.09 0.30
CA LYS A 148 -8.32 5.89 -0.43
C LYS A 148 -8.36 4.54 -1.13
N PHE A 149 -7.27 4.18 -1.81
CA PHE A 149 -7.13 2.90 -2.47
C PHE A 149 -7.25 1.72 -1.47
N ILE A 150 -6.49 1.76 -0.37
CA ILE A 150 -6.51 0.68 0.64
C ILE A 150 -7.91 0.56 1.28
N ASN A 151 -8.59 1.68 1.55
CA ASN A 151 -9.96 1.64 2.06
C ASN A 151 -10.89 0.94 1.05
N ALA A 152 -10.81 1.27 -0.23
CA ALA A 152 -11.59 0.61 -1.28
C ALA A 152 -11.31 -0.90 -1.36
N VAL A 153 -10.05 -1.32 -1.19
CA VAL A 153 -9.67 -2.74 -1.10
C VAL A 153 -10.32 -3.40 0.12
N ILE A 154 -10.26 -2.76 1.30
CA ILE A 154 -10.86 -3.28 2.52
C ILE A 154 -12.37 -3.43 2.36
N ASP A 155 -13.05 -2.41 1.87
CA ASP A 155 -14.49 -2.44 1.63
C ASP A 155 -14.87 -3.57 0.68
N LYS A 156 -14.08 -3.78 -0.37
CA LYS A 156 -14.28 -4.88 -1.31
C LYS A 156 -14.07 -6.24 -0.65
N VAL A 157 -13.01 -6.39 0.14
CA VAL A 157 -12.73 -7.65 0.87
C VAL A 157 -13.83 -7.96 1.87
N LEU A 158 -14.36 -6.95 2.55
CA LEU A 158 -15.44 -7.11 3.53
C LEU A 158 -16.82 -7.29 2.89
N SER A 159 -16.95 -7.07 1.57
CA SER A 159 -18.21 -7.32 0.87
C SER A 159 -18.54 -8.82 0.85
N VAL A 160 -19.84 -9.14 0.94
CA VAL A 160 -20.34 -10.53 0.98
C VAL A 160 -19.85 -11.38 -0.20
N SER A 161 -19.65 -10.76 -1.37
CA SER A 161 -19.18 -11.45 -2.58
C SER A 161 -17.72 -11.90 -2.51
N THR A 162 -16.93 -11.37 -1.59
CA THR A 162 -15.49 -11.65 -1.48
C THR A 162 -15.18 -12.66 -0.37
N ILE A 163 -16.07 -12.85 0.60
CA ILE A 163 -15.87 -13.81 1.72
C ILE A 163 -15.55 -15.23 1.21
N THR A 164 -16.10 -15.63 0.07
CA THR A 164 -15.81 -16.92 -0.56
C THR A 164 -14.42 -17.02 -1.22
N LYS A 165 -13.69 -15.91 -1.31
CA LYS A 165 -12.36 -15.84 -1.95
C LYS A 165 -11.20 -15.68 -0.94
N ILE A 166 -11.50 -15.72 0.36
CA ILE A 166 -10.49 -15.54 1.43
C ILE A 166 -9.38 -16.60 1.34
N ASP A 167 -9.71 -17.84 0.96
CA ASP A 167 -8.71 -18.89 0.83
C ASP A 167 -7.67 -18.56 -0.25
N SER A 168 -8.10 -18.00 -1.39
CA SER A 168 -7.19 -17.57 -2.47
C SER A 168 -6.27 -16.43 -2.04
N ILE A 169 -6.75 -15.49 -1.21
CA ILE A 169 -5.94 -14.40 -0.66
C ILE A 169 -4.91 -14.97 0.33
N ALA A 170 -5.31 -15.90 1.18
CA ALA A 170 -4.41 -16.54 2.13
C ALA A 170 -3.29 -17.34 1.43
N GLU A 171 -3.57 -18.00 0.33
CA GLU A 171 -2.56 -18.68 -0.49
C GLU A 171 -1.54 -17.72 -1.10
N ILE A 172 -1.97 -16.52 -1.53
CA ILE A 172 -1.08 -15.48 -2.09
C ILE A 172 -0.14 -14.92 -1.01
N LEU A 173 -0.65 -14.73 0.21
CA LEU A 173 0.13 -14.19 1.33
C LEU A 173 1.13 -15.20 1.93
N ASN A 174 0.97 -16.50 1.66
CA ASN A 174 1.84 -17.56 2.16
C ASN A 174 2.98 -17.96 1.21
N LYS A 175 3.07 -17.34 0.03
CA LYS A 175 4.18 -17.48 -0.94
C LYS A 175 5.26 -16.42 -0.71
#